data_15a66a3a2cface8cbb8bd06d8cafd793
#
_entry.id   15a66a3a2cface8cbb8bd06d8cafd793
#
_cell.length_a   1.000
_cell.length_b   1.000
_cell.length_c   1.000
_cell.angle_alpha   90.00
_cell.angle_beta   90.00
_cell.angle_gamma   90.00
#
_symmetry.space_group_name_H-M   'P 1'
#
loop_
_entity.id
_entity.type
_entity.pdbx_description
1 polymer ?
#
loop_
_entity_poly.entity_id
_entity_poly.type
_entity_poly.pdbx_seq_one_letter_code
_entity_poly.pdbx_strand_id
1 'polypeptide(L)'
;VNRYFLLTLSLCAASALHAQAPAAELKAFYTGVKGNLMKAAEKMPDDAYSFKASPDIRTFGALISHIADSQGRTCAAVGGGTAPPSSASKTSKEDLVAALKASFEVCDGVINSLTDEDAAKTVSMGRGGQRTKLGALWGIMAHSDEEYGYLAVYMRLKNVVPPSSER
;
A
#
# COMPACT_ATOMS: atom_id res chain seq x y z
N VAL A 1 25.88 -59.84 -33.90
CA VAL A 1 24.71 -58.96 -33.80
C VAL A 1 25.04 -57.86 -32.78
N ASN A 2 25.44 -56.65 -33.29
CA ASN A 2 25.74 -55.50 -32.49
C ASN A 2 24.43 -54.71 -32.23
N ARG A 3 24.06 -54.61 -30.96
CA ARG A 3 22.99 -53.71 -30.55
C ARG A 3 23.61 -52.46 -29.89
N TYR A 4 23.74 -51.37 -30.66
CA TYR A 4 24.06 -50.08 -30.12
C TYR A 4 22.79 -49.50 -29.45
N PHE A 5 22.84 -49.42 -28.14
CA PHE A 5 21.82 -48.78 -27.32
C PHE A 5 22.16 -47.28 -27.29
N LEU A 6 21.47 -46.49 -28.14
CA LEU A 6 21.57 -45.04 -28.15
C LEU A 6 20.78 -44.50 -26.94
N LEU A 7 21.49 -44.16 -25.87
CA LEU A 7 20.95 -43.33 -24.78
C LEU A 7 20.83 -41.89 -25.29
N THR A 8 19.64 -41.48 -25.67
CA THR A 8 19.31 -40.07 -25.88
C THR A 8 19.15 -39.39 -24.52
N LEU A 9 20.20 -38.64 -24.12
CA LEU A 9 20.15 -37.78 -22.96
C LEU A 9 19.28 -36.55 -23.31
N SER A 10 17.98 -36.59 -22.94
CA SER A 10 17.12 -35.42 -23.03
C SER A 10 17.57 -34.37 -22.01
N LEU A 11 18.29 -33.37 -22.49
CA LEU A 11 18.65 -32.19 -21.71
C LEU A 11 17.40 -31.31 -21.58
N CYS A 12 16.59 -31.53 -20.51
CA CYS A 12 15.55 -30.60 -20.10
C CYS A 12 16.25 -29.31 -19.66
N ALA A 13 16.37 -28.35 -20.57
CA ALA A 13 16.68 -26.97 -20.20
C ALA A 13 15.50 -26.45 -19.38
N ALA A 14 15.63 -26.51 -18.05
CA ALA A 14 14.73 -25.80 -17.15
C ALA A 14 14.94 -24.31 -17.40
N SER A 15 14.07 -23.72 -18.22
CA SER A 15 13.93 -22.28 -18.30
C SER A 15 13.59 -21.82 -16.89
N ALA A 16 14.55 -21.24 -16.18
CA ALA A 16 14.27 -20.52 -14.94
C ALA A 16 13.33 -19.36 -15.31
N LEU A 17 12.03 -19.59 -15.17
CA LEU A 17 11.07 -18.52 -15.12
C LEU A 17 11.53 -17.62 -13.96
N HIS A 18 12.08 -16.46 -14.29
CA HIS A 18 12.35 -15.42 -13.32
C HIS A 18 10.98 -14.90 -12.84
N ALA A 19 10.38 -15.61 -11.88
CA ALA A 19 9.31 -15.03 -11.11
C ALA A 19 9.86 -13.75 -10.49
N GLN A 20 9.22 -12.62 -10.72
CA GLN A 20 9.63 -11.39 -10.04
C GLN A 20 9.61 -11.66 -8.54
N ALA A 21 10.67 -11.20 -7.85
CA ALA A 21 10.76 -11.34 -6.41
C ALA A 21 9.57 -10.67 -5.74
N PRO A 22 8.81 -11.37 -4.86
CA PRO A 22 7.56 -10.85 -4.28
C PRO A 22 7.72 -9.50 -3.56
N ALA A 23 8.88 -9.24 -2.97
CA ALA A 23 9.19 -7.96 -2.35
C ALA A 23 9.31 -6.83 -3.39
N ALA A 24 9.85 -7.11 -4.58
CA ALA A 24 9.98 -6.14 -5.66
C ALA A 24 8.62 -5.77 -6.26
N GLU A 25 7.73 -6.75 -6.45
CA GLU A 25 6.36 -6.51 -6.92
C GLU A 25 5.57 -5.64 -5.93
N LEU A 26 5.65 -5.98 -4.64
CA LEU A 26 5.03 -5.17 -3.58
C LEU A 26 5.54 -3.72 -3.63
N LYS A 27 6.85 -3.52 -3.75
CA LYS A 27 7.46 -2.19 -3.81
C LYS A 27 6.99 -1.38 -5.01
N ALA A 28 6.87 -2.01 -6.18
CA ALA A 28 6.35 -1.35 -7.38
C ALA A 28 4.89 -0.90 -7.19
N PHE A 29 4.03 -1.79 -6.67
CA PHE A 29 2.63 -1.48 -6.37
C PHE A 29 2.51 -0.37 -5.32
N TYR A 30 3.25 -0.46 -4.21
CA TYR A 30 3.31 0.54 -3.16
C TYR A 30 3.65 1.93 -3.69
N THR A 31 4.62 2.03 -4.60
CA THR A 31 5.03 3.32 -5.19
C THR A 31 3.87 4.00 -5.91
N GLY A 32 3.07 3.24 -6.66
CA GLY A 32 1.89 3.75 -7.35
C GLY A 32 0.79 4.21 -6.38
N VAL A 33 0.46 3.37 -5.39
CA VAL A 33 -0.56 3.68 -4.37
C VAL A 33 -0.18 4.92 -3.56
N LYS A 34 1.06 4.98 -3.06
CA LYS A 34 1.59 6.15 -2.35
C LYS A 34 1.49 7.43 -3.18
N GLY A 35 1.94 7.36 -4.44
CA GLY A 35 1.90 8.51 -5.34
C GLY A 35 0.48 9.03 -5.56
N ASN A 36 -0.46 8.15 -5.79
CA ASN A 36 -1.87 8.51 -5.97
C ASN A 36 -2.48 9.13 -4.70
N LEU A 37 -2.24 8.53 -3.54
CA LEU A 37 -2.79 9.02 -2.26
C LEU A 37 -2.23 10.39 -1.87
N MET A 38 -0.91 10.57 -1.96
CA MET A 38 -0.27 11.85 -1.65
C MET A 38 -0.78 12.96 -2.57
N LYS A 39 -0.79 12.72 -3.89
CA LYS A 39 -1.31 13.69 -4.85
C LYS A 39 -2.80 13.98 -4.65
N ALA A 40 -3.63 12.98 -4.33
CA ALA A 40 -5.06 13.19 -4.07
C ALA A 40 -5.25 14.10 -2.86
N ALA A 41 -4.53 13.86 -1.76
CA ALA A 41 -4.59 14.69 -0.57
C ALA A 41 -4.14 16.13 -0.86
N GLU A 42 -3.04 16.31 -1.58
CA GLU A 42 -2.50 17.65 -1.91
C GLU A 42 -3.40 18.44 -2.89
N LYS A 43 -4.00 17.75 -3.88
CA LYS A 43 -4.83 18.41 -4.92
C LYS A 43 -6.21 18.82 -4.44
N MET A 44 -6.80 18.08 -3.50
CA MET A 44 -8.14 18.40 -3.02
C MET A 44 -8.14 19.78 -2.35
N PRO A 45 -9.04 20.72 -2.72
CA PRO A 45 -9.16 22.02 -2.08
C PRO A 45 -9.44 21.91 -0.57
N ASP A 46 -8.96 22.87 0.20
CA ASP A 46 -9.07 22.88 1.67
C ASP A 46 -10.53 22.83 2.15
N ASP A 47 -11.39 23.61 1.52
CA ASP A 47 -12.84 23.68 1.83
C ASP A 47 -13.57 22.36 1.52
N ALA A 48 -12.99 21.54 0.65
CA ALA A 48 -13.55 20.23 0.29
C ALA A 48 -13.13 19.08 1.25
N TYR A 49 -12.25 19.33 2.22
CA TYR A 49 -11.88 18.33 3.22
C TYR A 49 -13.04 17.93 4.15
N SER A 50 -13.97 18.83 4.39
CA SER A 50 -15.21 18.56 5.15
C SER A 50 -16.33 17.93 4.32
N PHE A 51 -16.15 17.79 3.00
CA PHE A 51 -17.17 17.27 2.10
C PHE A 51 -17.45 15.78 2.36
N LYS A 52 -18.74 15.43 2.37
CA LYS A 52 -19.27 14.06 2.35
C LYS A 52 -20.07 13.83 1.08
N ALA A 53 -19.88 12.69 0.42
CA ALA A 53 -20.69 12.31 -0.73
C ALA A 53 -22.08 11.77 -0.30
N SER A 54 -22.22 11.28 0.94
CA SER A 54 -23.47 10.84 1.59
C SER A 54 -23.37 11.10 3.09
N PRO A 55 -24.51 11.31 3.81
CA PRO A 55 -24.51 11.51 5.27
C PRO A 55 -23.83 10.40 6.07
N ASP A 56 -23.95 9.15 5.61
CA ASP A 56 -23.54 7.97 6.35
C ASP A 56 -22.06 7.55 6.15
N ILE A 57 -21.32 8.31 5.33
CA ILE A 57 -19.92 8.01 5.06
C ILE A 57 -18.98 9.07 5.64
N ARG A 58 -17.67 8.77 5.64
CA ARG A 58 -16.62 9.68 6.12
C ARG A 58 -16.56 10.94 5.25
N THR A 59 -16.06 12.04 5.81
CA THR A 59 -15.60 13.19 5.01
C THR A 59 -14.33 12.81 4.26
N PHE A 60 -13.96 13.60 3.22
CA PHE A 60 -12.67 13.43 2.53
C PHE A 60 -11.50 13.45 3.52
N GLY A 61 -11.45 14.44 4.41
CA GLY A 61 -10.41 14.53 5.42
C GLY A 61 -10.39 13.35 6.39
N ALA A 62 -11.57 12.84 6.79
CA ALA A 62 -11.65 11.65 7.64
C ALA A 62 -11.20 10.36 6.93
N LEU A 63 -11.32 10.27 5.60
CA LEU A 63 -10.72 9.19 4.80
C LEU A 63 -9.19 9.30 4.81
N ILE A 64 -8.63 10.49 4.60
CA ILE A 64 -7.17 10.73 4.69
C ILE A 64 -6.63 10.31 6.06
N SER A 65 -7.30 10.73 7.14
CA SER A 65 -6.94 10.31 8.51
C SER A 65 -6.98 8.79 8.67
N HIS A 66 -8.04 8.15 8.21
CA HIS A 66 -8.20 6.69 8.30
C HIS A 66 -7.08 5.94 7.57
N ILE A 67 -6.71 6.39 6.38
CA ILE A 67 -5.60 5.83 5.60
C ILE A 67 -4.28 6.01 6.37
N ALA A 68 -3.98 7.21 6.82
CA ALA A 68 -2.75 7.52 7.57
C ALA A 68 -2.61 6.63 8.81
N ASP A 69 -3.65 6.54 9.63
CA ASP A 69 -3.65 5.76 10.87
C ASP A 69 -3.54 4.25 10.59
N SER A 70 -4.25 3.73 9.60
CA SER A 70 -4.24 2.31 9.25
C SER A 70 -2.88 1.89 8.71
N GLN A 71 -2.32 2.70 7.83
CA GLN A 71 -1.04 2.46 7.18
C GLN A 71 0.12 2.57 8.16
N GLY A 72 0.16 3.65 8.96
CA GLY A 72 1.20 3.85 9.96
C GLY A 72 1.25 2.72 10.99
N ARG A 73 0.09 2.27 11.50
CA ARG A 73 0.00 1.14 12.43
C ARG A 73 0.48 -0.17 11.81
N THR A 74 0.05 -0.46 10.60
CA THR A 74 0.41 -1.73 9.94
C THR A 74 1.90 -1.79 9.62
N CYS A 75 2.46 -0.73 9.03
CA CYS A 75 3.88 -0.69 8.71
C CYS A 75 4.75 -0.71 9.98
N ALA A 76 4.36 0.01 11.04
CA ALA A 76 5.07 -0.05 12.31
C ALA A 76 5.05 -1.46 12.92
N ALA A 77 3.91 -2.15 12.89
CA ALA A 77 3.82 -3.53 13.39
C ALA A 77 4.72 -4.50 12.59
N VAL A 78 4.76 -4.36 11.26
CA VAL A 78 5.62 -5.18 10.39
C VAL A 78 7.10 -4.89 10.60
N GLY A 79 7.46 -3.63 10.80
CA GLY A 79 8.84 -3.19 11.05
C GLY A 79 9.32 -3.36 12.48
N GLY A 80 8.42 -3.67 13.43
CA GLY A 80 8.75 -3.72 14.87
C GLY A 80 8.98 -2.34 15.50
N GLY A 81 8.48 -1.28 14.86
CA GLY A 81 8.61 0.11 15.30
C GLY A 81 7.37 0.67 15.98
N THR A 82 7.36 1.98 16.17
CA THR A 82 6.22 2.70 16.76
C THR A 82 5.42 3.40 15.64
N ALA A 83 4.10 3.28 15.70
CA ALA A 83 3.23 4.00 14.79
C ALA A 83 3.26 5.52 15.06
N PRO A 84 3.09 6.36 14.04
CA PRO A 84 2.87 7.78 14.24
C PRO A 84 1.66 8.03 15.15
N PRO A 85 1.57 9.20 15.82
CA PRO A 85 0.38 9.58 16.56
C PRO A 85 -0.88 9.55 15.67
N SER A 86 -2.01 9.13 16.25
CA SER A 86 -3.27 9.09 15.52
C SER A 86 -3.67 10.47 15.00
N SER A 87 -4.17 10.51 13.79
CA SER A 87 -4.67 11.71 13.13
C SER A 87 -6.19 11.90 13.27
N ALA A 88 -6.86 11.05 14.06
CA ALA A 88 -8.33 11.02 14.16
C ALA A 88 -8.97 12.34 14.66
N SER A 89 -8.23 13.16 15.41
CA SER A 89 -8.67 14.48 15.89
C SER A 89 -8.32 15.64 14.95
N LYS A 90 -7.56 15.38 13.87
CA LYS A 90 -7.13 16.40 12.92
C LYS A 90 -8.23 16.70 11.90
N THR A 91 -8.39 17.97 11.56
CA THR A 91 -9.42 18.43 10.62
C THR A 91 -8.87 19.33 9.50
N SER A 92 -7.72 19.96 9.71
CA SER A 92 -7.10 20.79 8.68
C SER A 92 -6.43 19.93 7.60
N LYS A 93 -6.45 20.40 6.35
CA LYS A 93 -5.73 19.76 5.25
C LYS A 93 -4.24 19.60 5.56
N GLU A 94 -3.63 20.67 6.05
CA GLU A 94 -2.19 20.69 6.36
C GLU A 94 -1.81 19.56 7.34
N ASP A 95 -2.54 19.45 8.46
CA ASP A 95 -2.29 18.43 9.47
C ASP A 95 -2.55 17.01 8.95
N LEU A 96 -3.57 16.83 8.12
CA LEU A 96 -3.93 15.54 7.56
C LEU A 96 -2.94 15.07 6.48
N VAL A 97 -2.48 15.98 5.62
CA VAL A 97 -1.40 15.71 4.65
C VAL A 97 -0.10 15.38 5.37
N ALA A 98 0.23 16.12 6.44
CA ALA A 98 1.41 15.82 7.26
C ALA A 98 1.32 14.44 7.93
N ALA A 99 0.15 14.07 8.46
CA ALA A 99 -0.07 12.76 9.06
C ALA A 99 0.05 11.62 8.03
N LEU A 100 -0.53 11.81 6.84
CA LEU A 100 -0.41 10.85 5.75
C LEU A 100 1.05 10.66 5.32
N LYS A 101 1.80 11.76 5.19
CA LYS A 101 3.24 11.74 4.88
C LYS A 101 4.03 10.96 5.93
N ALA A 102 3.81 11.26 7.22
CA ALA A 102 4.48 10.57 8.32
C ALA A 102 4.18 9.06 8.32
N SER A 103 2.96 8.65 7.97
CA SER A 103 2.61 7.22 7.84
C SER A 103 3.37 6.55 6.69
N PHE A 104 3.54 7.24 5.56
CA PHE A 104 4.34 6.74 4.45
C PHE A 104 5.82 6.66 4.76
N GLU A 105 6.38 7.58 5.55
CA GLU A 105 7.79 7.52 5.97
C GLU A 105 8.09 6.23 6.76
N VAL A 106 7.16 5.79 7.63
CA VAL A 106 7.29 4.49 8.32
C VAL A 106 7.24 3.33 7.31
N CYS A 107 6.30 3.36 6.36
CA CYS A 107 6.19 2.33 5.33
C CYS A 107 7.39 2.31 4.39
N ASP A 108 7.94 3.46 4.02
CA ASP A 108 9.16 3.58 3.21
C ASP A 108 10.32 2.82 3.85
N GLY A 109 10.53 3.00 5.16
CA GLY A 109 11.58 2.30 5.90
C GLY A 109 11.42 0.77 5.85
N VAL A 110 10.19 0.30 6.02
CA VAL A 110 9.88 -1.14 6.03
C VAL A 110 9.96 -1.75 4.63
N ILE A 111 9.30 -1.14 3.65
CA ILE A 111 9.17 -1.71 2.30
C ILE A 111 10.49 -1.61 1.53
N ASN A 112 11.25 -0.52 1.70
CA ASN A 112 12.53 -0.37 1.01
C ASN A 112 13.60 -1.36 1.50
N SER A 113 13.54 -1.77 2.76
CA SER A 113 14.46 -2.76 3.34
C SER A 113 13.97 -4.20 3.23
N LEU A 114 12.74 -4.44 2.74
CA LEU A 114 12.15 -5.77 2.68
C LEU A 114 12.90 -6.66 1.67
N THR A 115 13.42 -7.79 2.15
CA THR A 115 13.94 -8.88 1.31
C THR A 115 12.89 -9.98 1.17
N ASP A 116 13.03 -10.88 0.19
CA ASP A 116 12.11 -12.02 0.05
C ASP A 116 12.18 -12.98 1.24
N GLU A 117 13.35 -13.11 1.86
CA GLU A 117 13.51 -13.88 3.10
C GLU A 117 12.71 -13.23 4.25
N ASP A 118 12.82 -11.90 4.42
CA ASP A 118 12.05 -11.18 5.44
C ASP A 118 10.56 -11.19 5.16
N ALA A 119 10.17 -11.13 3.90
CA ALA A 119 8.77 -11.16 3.44
C ALA A 119 8.04 -12.43 3.91
N ALA A 120 8.74 -13.56 4.00
CA ALA A 120 8.20 -14.84 4.46
C ALA A 120 8.04 -14.95 6.00
N LYS A 121 8.75 -14.11 6.77
CA LYS A 121 8.68 -14.13 8.25
C LYS A 121 7.30 -13.68 8.74
N THR A 122 6.83 -14.30 9.83
CA THR A 122 5.55 -13.97 10.45
C THR A 122 5.68 -12.83 11.46
N VAL A 123 4.63 -12.02 11.54
CA VAL A 123 4.45 -10.95 12.51
C VAL A 123 3.07 -11.02 13.13
N SER A 124 2.94 -10.55 14.36
CA SER A 124 1.63 -10.42 15.03
C SER A 124 0.98 -9.10 14.63
N MET A 125 -0.24 -9.19 14.13
CA MET A 125 -1.07 -8.03 13.79
C MET A 125 -2.13 -7.76 14.86
N GLY A 126 -1.87 -8.14 16.12
CA GLY A 126 -2.81 -8.02 17.21
C GLY A 126 -4.09 -8.81 16.94
N ARG A 127 -5.25 -8.14 16.90
CA ARG A 127 -6.53 -8.79 16.58
C ARG A 127 -6.57 -9.42 15.17
N GLY A 128 -5.70 -9.02 14.25
CA GLY A 128 -5.53 -9.60 12.92
C GLY A 128 -4.80 -10.95 12.91
N GLY A 129 -4.35 -11.44 14.07
CA GLY A 129 -3.64 -12.71 14.20
C GLY A 129 -2.21 -12.68 13.65
N GLN A 130 -1.69 -13.85 13.31
CA GLN A 130 -0.38 -13.99 12.69
C GLN A 130 -0.49 -13.90 11.16
N ARG A 131 0.40 -13.13 10.55
CA ARG A 131 0.52 -13.03 9.08
C ARG A 131 1.98 -13.02 8.67
N THR A 132 2.30 -13.40 7.44
CA THR A 132 3.62 -13.10 6.89
C THR A 132 3.76 -11.58 6.74
N LYS A 133 4.98 -11.06 6.82
CA LYS A 133 5.24 -9.64 6.55
C LYS A 133 4.69 -9.23 5.17
N LEU A 134 4.92 -10.04 4.16
CA LEU A 134 4.38 -9.84 2.81
C LEU A 134 2.86 -9.75 2.82
N GLY A 135 2.18 -10.71 3.45
CA GLY A 135 0.73 -10.74 3.53
C GLY A 135 0.12 -9.56 4.29
N ALA A 136 0.78 -9.10 5.36
CA ALA A 136 0.37 -7.89 6.09
C ALA A 136 0.52 -6.63 5.22
N LEU A 137 1.64 -6.50 4.51
CA LEU A 137 1.91 -5.36 3.63
C LEU A 137 1.00 -5.34 2.40
N TRP A 138 0.75 -6.48 1.75
CA TRP A 138 -0.25 -6.57 0.68
C TRP A 138 -1.65 -6.21 1.17
N GLY A 139 -2.02 -6.65 2.37
CA GLY A 139 -3.32 -6.33 2.97
C GLY A 139 -3.51 -4.82 3.17
N ILE A 140 -2.50 -4.11 3.68
CA ILE A 140 -2.62 -2.65 3.85
C ILE A 140 -2.55 -1.92 2.51
N MET A 141 -1.79 -2.42 1.52
CA MET A 141 -1.77 -1.81 0.19
C MET A 141 -3.11 -1.96 -0.54
N ALA A 142 -3.73 -3.13 -0.47
CA ALA A 142 -5.07 -3.36 -1.02
C ALA A 142 -6.11 -2.45 -0.37
N HIS A 143 -6.07 -2.30 0.96
CA HIS A 143 -6.92 -1.35 1.68
C HIS A 143 -6.67 0.11 1.24
N SER A 144 -5.43 0.50 1.11
CA SER A 144 -5.06 1.86 0.69
C SER A 144 -5.51 2.16 -0.76
N ASP A 145 -5.47 1.18 -1.64
CA ASP A 145 -5.95 1.32 -3.02
C ASP A 145 -7.48 1.38 -3.09
N GLU A 146 -8.19 0.60 -2.26
CA GLU A 146 -9.65 0.72 -2.08
C GLU A 146 -10.05 2.12 -1.62
N GLU A 147 -9.39 2.63 -0.57
CA GLU A 147 -9.67 3.97 -0.04
C GLU A 147 -9.32 5.07 -1.07
N TYR A 148 -8.27 4.89 -1.87
CA TYR A 148 -7.99 5.77 -3.00
C TYR A 148 -9.13 5.79 -4.02
N GLY A 149 -9.74 4.65 -4.29
CA GLY A 149 -10.93 4.57 -5.14
C GLY A 149 -12.07 5.45 -4.62
N TYR A 150 -12.32 5.44 -3.31
CA TYR A 150 -13.30 6.35 -2.68
C TYR A 150 -12.86 7.81 -2.83
N LEU A 151 -11.62 8.16 -2.52
CA LEU A 151 -11.12 9.53 -2.70
C LEU A 151 -11.27 10.02 -4.14
N ALA A 152 -11.03 9.16 -5.13
CA ALA A 152 -11.20 9.50 -6.55
C ALA A 152 -12.65 9.87 -6.89
N VAL A 153 -13.65 9.21 -6.30
CA VAL A 153 -15.07 9.58 -6.43
C VAL A 153 -15.32 10.96 -5.82
N TYR A 154 -14.83 11.22 -4.60
CA TYR A 154 -14.97 12.51 -3.94
C TYR A 154 -14.35 13.65 -4.75
N MET A 155 -13.15 13.42 -5.32
CA MET A 155 -12.48 14.39 -6.19
C MET A 155 -13.34 14.74 -7.40
N ARG A 156 -13.90 13.73 -8.10
CA ARG A 156 -14.76 13.95 -9.26
C ARG A 156 -16.03 14.73 -8.90
N LEU A 157 -16.64 14.46 -7.76
CA LEU A 157 -17.80 15.21 -7.25
C LEU A 157 -17.47 16.68 -6.95
N LYS A 158 -16.19 17.00 -6.77
CA LYS A 158 -15.65 18.36 -6.59
C LYS A 158 -14.98 18.92 -7.85
N ASN A 159 -15.17 18.28 -9.01
CA ASN A 159 -14.57 18.67 -10.29
C ASN A 159 -13.02 18.67 -10.27
N VAL A 160 -12.43 17.86 -9.41
CA VAL A 160 -10.97 17.63 -9.34
C VAL A 160 -10.63 16.32 -10.06
N VAL A 161 -9.71 16.38 -11.03
CA VAL A 161 -9.25 15.17 -11.75
C VAL A 161 -8.40 14.32 -10.81
N PRO A 162 -8.76 13.03 -10.55
CA PRO A 162 -7.95 12.14 -9.73
C PRO A 162 -6.58 11.87 -10.36
N PRO A 163 -5.51 11.69 -9.54
CA PRO A 163 -4.16 11.44 -10.03
C PRO A 163 -4.03 10.27 -11.03
N SER A 164 -4.74 9.17 -10.78
CA SER A 164 -4.74 8.00 -11.68
C SER A 164 -5.39 8.26 -13.06
N SER A 165 -6.03 9.42 -13.26
CA SER A 165 -6.69 9.83 -14.52
C SER A 165 -5.98 11.01 -15.19
N GLU A 166 -4.85 11.45 -14.65
CA GLU A 166 -3.99 12.46 -15.30
C GLU A 166 -3.26 11.82 -16.49
N ARG A 167 -3.22 12.54 -17.61
CA ARG A 167 -2.51 12.15 -18.83
C ARG A 167 -1.22 12.91 -18.96
#